data_8b249d47cdf08b6d93bb16423e807a5e
#
_entry.id   8b249d47cdf08b6d93bb16423e807a5e
#
_cell.length_a   1.000
_cell.length_b   1.000
_cell.length_c   1.000
_cell.angle_alpha   90.00
_cell.angle_beta   90.00
_cell.angle_gamma   90.00
#
_symmetry.space_group_name_H-M   'P 1'
#
loop_
_entity.id
_entity.type
_entity.pdbx_description
1 polymer ?
#
loop_
_entity_poly.entity_id
_entity_poly.type
_entity_poly.pdbx_seq_one_letter_code
_entity_poly.pdbx_strand_id
1 'polypeptide(L)'
;MRKQMAKILTAVLLLGTLTDVSTAKAAAPKLNKSKLTLYIGSNYTLKVKKASGKVKWTSGKKSVATVSSKGKVVAKKAGKAKITAKIGSKKLICRLTVKKRPLGKGTKASPKSAYNNNSFTFYEEGKKIGKISMQLESFASGAESAKLAKKNSSNLVPKSNEEYLYFRFKITYHSGTQTIKAKDVFNYYYNIFGANSTKQMTNLDWGFFFEDVDDLGQVLLSPGNTITCGKAVLVNKGFAPYTYRIQTGKNTYSWFTTAR
;
A
#
# COMPACT_ATOMS: atom_id res chain seq x y z
N MET A 1 -17.36 76.58 73.09
CA MET A 1 -16.88 77.11 71.82
C MET A 1 -15.80 76.21 71.19
N ARG A 2 -15.88 76.03 69.89
CA ARG A 2 -14.93 75.37 69.01
C ARG A 2 -14.94 73.83 68.94
N LYS A 3 -15.56 73.39 67.87
CA LYS A 3 -15.55 72.14 67.13
C LYS A 3 -14.15 71.68 66.83
N GLN A 4 -13.86 70.42 67.03
CA GLN A 4 -12.84 69.71 66.21
C GLN A 4 -13.47 68.47 65.62
N MET A 5 -13.50 68.47 64.31
CA MET A 5 -13.95 67.36 63.49
C MET A 5 -12.82 66.34 63.38
N ALA A 6 -13.01 65.15 63.84
CA ALA A 6 -12.14 64.03 63.57
C ALA A 6 -12.39 63.50 62.12
N LYS A 7 -11.39 63.57 61.30
CA LYS A 7 -11.42 62.90 59.96
C LYS A 7 -11.10 61.43 60.15
N ILE A 8 -12.07 60.57 59.96
CA ILE A 8 -11.89 59.11 59.87
C ILE A 8 -11.36 58.82 58.43
N LEU A 9 -10.12 58.43 58.40
CA LEU A 9 -9.46 57.98 57.10
C LEU A 9 -9.73 56.48 56.97
N THR A 10 -10.71 56.12 56.19
CA THR A 10 -11.00 54.72 55.87
C THR A 10 -9.99 54.24 54.79
N ALA A 11 -8.95 53.53 55.23
CA ALA A 11 -8.07 52.83 54.31
C ALA A 11 -8.78 51.57 53.76
N VAL A 12 -9.23 51.63 52.54
CA VAL A 12 -9.71 50.43 51.80
C VAL A 12 -8.49 49.68 51.33
N LEU A 13 -8.21 48.56 52.02
CA LEU A 13 -7.18 47.58 51.62
C LEU A 13 -7.73 46.78 50.47
N LEU A 14 -7.42 47.14 49.20
CA LEU A 14 -7.66 46.29 48.06
C LEU A 14 -6.67 45.09 48.12
N LEU A 15 -7.15 43.94 48.63
CA LEU A 15 -6.46 42.69 48.38
C LEU A 15 -6.65 42.32 46.89
N GLY A 16 -5.69 42.74 46.05
CA GLY A 16 -5.56 42.20 44.73
C GLY A 16 -5.15 40.72 44.77
N THR A 17 -6.11 39.82 44.58
CA THR A 17 -5.78 38.45 44.29
C THR A 17 -5.07 38.38 42.95
N LEU A 18 -3.73 38.29 43.01
CA LEU A 18 -2.92 37.89 41.84
C LEU A 18 -3.33 36.44 41.54
N THR A 19 -4.31 36.28 40.65
CA THR A 19 -4.52 35.01 40.00
C THR A 19 -3.33 34.77 39.09
N ASP A 20 -2.41 33.90 39.52
CA ASP A 20 -1.40 33.35 38.67
C ASP A 20 -2.11 32.63 37.50
N VAL A 21 -2.25 33.37 36.40
CA VAL A 21 -2.67 32.77 35.12
C VAL A 21 -1.49 31.91 34.66
N SER A 22 -1.46 30.68 35.19
CA SER A 22 -0.58 29.63 34.68
C SER A 22 -0.91 29.45 33.21
N THR A 23 -0.17 30.10 32.34
CA THR A 23 -0.24 29.88 30.91
C THR A 23 0.19 28.45 30.65
N ALA A 24 -0.79 27.53 30.54
CA ALA A 24 -0.54 26.16 30.20
C ALA A 24 0.27 26.13 28.89
N LYS A 25 1.58 25.88 29.01
CA LYS A 25 2.51 25.83 27.86
C LYS A 25 1.98 24.80 26.88
N ALA A 26 1.45 25.25 25.76
CA ALA A 26 0.91 24.38 24.74
C ALA A 26 1.98 23.34 24.36
N ALA A 27 1.61 22.06 24.49
CA ALA A 27 2.56 20.99 24.29
C ALA A 27 3.13 21.02 22.86
N ALA A 28 4.45 20.92 22.75
CA ALA A 28 5.18 21.06 21.49
C ALA A 28 4.72 20.06 20.41
N PRO A 29 4.62 20.48 19.16
CA PRO A 29 4.24 19.61 18.06
C PRO A 29 5.26 18.48 17.88
N LYS A 30 4.78 17.25 17.60
CA LYS A 30 5.64 16.08 17.35
C LYS A 30 5.10 15.19 16.25
N LEU A 31 6.00 14.51 15.53
CA LEU A 31 5.63 13.50 14.54
C LEU A 31 5.09 12.24 15.23
N ASN A 32 4.15 11.57 14.57
CA ASN A 32 3.71 10.22 14.95
C ASN A 32 4.83 9.16 14.77
N LYS A 33 5.83 9.42 13.91
CA LYS A 33 7.05 8.60 13.73
C LYS A 33 8.23 9.50 13.41
N SER A 34 9.32 9.39 14.19
CA SER A 34 10.61 10.07 13.95
C SER A 34 11.59 9.20 13.14
N LYS A 35 11.39 7.88 13.16
CA LYS A 35 12.09 6.90 12.32
C LYS A 35 11.04 6.04 11.61
N LEU A 36 11.25 5.75 10.33
CA LEU A 36 10.32 4.97 9.51
C LEU A 36 11.13 4.08 8.56
N THR A 37 10.77 2.81 8.46
CA THR A 37 11.29 1.91 7.44
C THR A 37 10.14 1.51 6.54
N LEU A 38 10.33 1.63 5.24
CA LEU A 38 9.38 1.23 4.19
C LEU A 38 10.10 0.31 3.19
N TYR A 39 9.32 -0.52 2.52
CA TYR A 39 9.78 -1.23 1.32
C TYR A 39 9.43 -0.40 0.07
N ILE A 40 10.18 -0.60 -1.02
CA ILE A 40 9.88 0.03 -2.31
C ILE A 40 8.40 -0.19 -2.68
N GLY A 41 7.70 0.86 -3.12
CA GLY A 41 6.27 0.87 -3.45
C GLY A 41 5.34 1.03 -2.24
N SER A 42 5.81 0.80 -1.01
CA SER A 42 4.98 1.00 0.18
C SER A 42 4.78 2.49 0.48
N ASN A 43 3.70 2.78 1.18
CA ASN A 43 3.42 4.14 1.65
C ASN A 43 3.08 4.17 3.14
N TYR A 44 3.21 5.37 3.74
CA TYR A 44 2.86 5.63 5.13
C TYR A 44 2.44 7.08 5.30
N THR A 45 1.39 7.35 6.07
CA THR A 45 0.98 8.73 6.36
C THR A 45 1.61 9.20 7.68
N LEU A 46 2.56 10.13 7.56
CA LEU A 46 3.08 10.87 8.70
C LEU A 46 2.04 11.91 9.14
N LYS A 47 1.91 12.07 10.46
CA LYS A 47 1.02 13.06 11.06
C LYS A 47 1.80 13.87 12.09
N VAL A 48 1.50 15.15 12.20
CA VAL A 48 1.97 15.99 13.30
C VAL A 48 0.87 16.05 14.36
N LYS A 49 1.19 15.58 15.56
CA LYS A 49 0.33 15.71 16.74
C LYS A 49 0.52 17.11 17.35
N LYS A 50 -0.57 17.73 17.80
CA LYS A 50 -0.57 19.08 18.44
C LYS A 50 0.04 20.16 17.53
N ALA A 51 -0.27 20.10 16.21
CA ALA A 51 0.10 21.12 15.27
C ALA A 51 -0.82 22.35 15.44
N SER A 52 -0.23 23.51 15.66
CA SER A 52 -0.92 24.81 15.56
C SER A 52 -0.56 25.43 14.20
N GLY A 53 -1.43 25.25 13.19
CA GLY A 53 -1.27 25.81 11.87
C GLY A 53 -0.97 24.82 10.75
N LYS A 54 -0.77 25.34 9.54
CA LYS A 54 -0.55 24.56 8.31
C LYS A 54 0.81 23.85 8.32
N VAL A 55 0.80 22.56 8.04
CA VAL A 55 2.03 21.75 7.94
C VAL A 55 2.50 21.70 6.49
N LYS A 56 3.74 22.15 6.22
CA LYS A 56 4.40 22.01 4.92
C LYS A 56 5.33 20.80 4.95
N TRP A 57 5.09 19.84 4.07
CA TRP A 57 5.86 18.60 3.95
C TRP A 57 6.90 18.69 2.84
N THR A 58 8.11 18.21 3.08
CA THR A 58 9.18 18.12 2.08
C THR A 58 9.97 16.81 2.24
N SER A 59 10.47 16.30 1.09
CA SER A 59 11.41 15.19 1.06
C SER A 59 12.78 15.69 0.65
N GLY A 60 13.79 15.39 1.45
CA GLY A 60 15.19 15.72 1.17
C GLY A 60 15.81 14.87 0.04
N LYS A 61 15.15 13.77 -0.39
CA LYS A 61 15.61 12.94 -1.51
C LYS A 61 14.40 12.33 -2.23
N LYS A 62 13.84 13.11 -3.19
CA LYS A 62 12.62 12.74 -3.93
C LYS A 62 12.77 11.44 -4.76
N SER A 63 13.98 11.10 -5.18
CA SER A 63 14.28 9.84 -5.86
C SER A 63 14.12 8.60 -4.96
N VAL A 64 14.32 8.75 -3.64
CA VAL A 64 14.13 7.68 -2.65
C VAL A 64 12.67 7.62 -2.18
N ALA A 65 12.08 8.77 -1.87
CA ALA A 65 10.68 8.85 -1.46
C ALA A 65 10.11 10.25 -1.72
N THR A 66 8.82 10.30 -2.03
CA THR A 66 8.04 11.55 -2.12
C THR A 66 7.12 11.68 -0.91
N VAL A 67 6.66 12.89 -0.64
CA VAL A 67 5.64 13.17 0.38
C VAL A 67 4.60 14.13 -0.17
N SER A 68 3.32 13.86 0.07
CA SER A 68 2.22 14.75 -0.33
C SER A 68 1.98 15.85 0.70
N SER A 69 1.18 16.87 0.35
CA SER A 69 0.72 17.92 1.27
C SER A 69 -0.02 17.37 2.50
N LYS A 70 -0.63 16.20 2.39
CA LYS A 70 -1.31 15.49 3.48
C LYS A 70 -0.40 14.57 4.31
N GLY A 71 0.94 14.60 4.07
CA GLY A 71 1.92 13.79 4.79
C GLY A 71 2.02 12.33 4.33
N LYS A 72 1.37 11.94 3.21
CA LYS A 72 1.52 10.58 2.64
C LYS A 72 2.89 10.45 1.99
N VAL A 73 3.75 9.64 2.60
CA VAL A 73 5.08 9.28 2.11
C VAL A 73 4.94 8.07 1.19
N VAL A 74 5.55 8.11 0.00
CA VAL A 74 5.61 6.99 -0.96
C VAL A 74 7.08 6.63 -1.19
N ALA A 75 7.45 5.38 -0.92
CA ALA A 75 8.79 4.85 -1.10
C ALA A 75 9.03 4.46 -2.56
N LYS A 76 10.04 5.05 -3.24
CA LYS A 76 10.31 4.85 -4.68
C LYS A 76 11.54 3.98 -4.94
N LYS A 77 12.65 4.23 -4.26
CA LYS A 77 13.93 3.53 -4.46
C LYS A 77 14.59 3.25 -3.12
N ALA A 78 15.32 2.15 -3.01
CA ALA A 78 16.09 1.83 -1.81
C ALA A 78 17.09 2.94 -1.47
N GLY A 79 17.21 3.26 -0.19
CA GLY A 79 18.07 4.34 0.30
C GLY A 79 17.52 5.01 1.54
N LYS A 80 18.17 6.11 1.95
CA LYS A 80 17.78 6.93 3.10
C LYS A 80 17.29 8.30 2.63
N ALA A 81 16.24 8.84 3.27
CA ALA A 81 15.73 10.19 3.04
C ALA A 81 15.30 10.81 4.37
N LYS A 82 15.32 12.15 4.44
CA LYS A 82 14.72 12.91 5.54
C LYS A 82 13.38 13.46 5.05
N ILE A 83 12.29 13.15 5.75
CA ILE A 83 10.99 13.76 5.50
C ILE A 83 10.79 14.83 6.57
N THR A 84 10.60 16.05 6.14
CA THR A 84 10.49 17.22 7.03
C THR A 84 9.06 17.75 7.01
N ALA A 85 8.50 17.95 8.20
CA ALA A 85 7.29 18.72 8.44
C ALA A 85 7.67 20.09 9.01
N LYS A 86 7.36 21.18 8.30
CA LYS A 86 7.57 22.56 8.76
C LYS A 86 6.23 23.16 9.20
N ILE A 87 6.20 23.72 10.44
CA ILE A 87 5.04 24.38 11.04
C ILE A 87 5.55 25.72 11.59
N GLY A 88 5.22 26.83 10.91
CA GLY A 88 5.84 28.12 11.19
C GLY A 88 7.37 28.01 11.08
N SER A 89 8.10 28.39 12.13
CA SER A 89 9.56 28.26 12.22
C SER A 89 10.05 26.87 12.61
N LYS A 90 9.18 26.00 13.20
CA LYS A 90 9.56 24.68 13.69
C LYS A 90 9.70 23.66 12.57
N LYS A 91 10.77 22.85 12.61
CA LYS A 91 11.02 21.73 11.68
C LYS A 91 11.05 20.41 12.47
N LEU A 92 10.22 19.45 12.05
CA LEU A 92 10.19 18.10 12.58
C LEU A 92 10.67 17.14 11.50
N ILE A 93 11.57 16.23 11.84
CA ILE A 93 12.24 15.35 10.87
C ILE A 93 11.91 13.89 11.16
N CYS A 94 11.42 13.18 10.14
CA CYS A 94 11.38 11.73 10.13
C CYS A 94 12.53 11.16 9.30
N ARG A 95 13.39 10.33 9.90
CA ARG A 95 14.43 9.59 9.19
C ARG A 95 13.81 8.36 8.54
N LEU A 96 13.70 8.40 7.22
CA LEU A 96 13.16 7.30 6.42
C LEU A 96 14.29 6.43 5.88
N THR A 97 14.13 5.10 6.02
CA THR A 97 14.92 4.09 5.32
C THR A 97 13.99 3.33 4.39
N VAL A 98 14.30 3.32 3.09
CA VAL A 98 13.61 2.48 2.10
C VAL A 98 14.49 1.28 1.78
N LYS A 99 13.93 0.08 1.89
CA LYS A 99 14.61 -1.19 1.60
C LYS A 99 13.95 -1.90 0.43
N LYS A 100 14.69 -2.75 -0.27
CA LYS A 100 14.09 -3.79 -1.13
C LYS A 100 13.35 -4.78 -0.23
N ARG A 101 12.22 -5.29 -0.71
CA ARG A 101 11.51 -6.36 0.03
C ARG A 101 12.35 -7.63 -0.03
N PRO A 102 12.54 -8.33 1.09
CA PRO A 102 13.17 -9.66 1.05
C PRO A 102 12.33 -10.60 0.18
N LEU A 103 12.98 -11.30 -0.75
CA LEU A 103 12.34 -12.24 -1.68
C LEU A 103 12.81 -13.67 -1.40
N GLY A 104 11.98 -14.65 -1.80
CA GLY A 104 12.37 -16.05 -1.91
C GLY A 104 11.75 -17.03 -0.91
N LYS A 105 11.25 -16.59 0.24
CA LYS A 105 10.63 -17.50 1.23
C LYS A 105 9.18 -17.89 0.92
N GLY A 106 8.47 -17.12 0.10
CA GLY A 106 7.06 -17.35 -0.20
C GLY A 106 6.13 -17.00 0.96
N THR A 107 6.60 -16.25 1.94
CA THR A 107 5.78 -15.74 3.05
C THR A 107 5.26 -14.34 2.73
N LYS A 108 4.24 -13.89 3.48
CA LYS A 108 3.71 -12.53 3.40
C LYS A 108 4.79 -11.45 3.55
N ALA A 109 5.75 -11.66 4.45
CA ALA A 109 6.85 -10.74 4.70
C ALA A 109 8.00 -10.86 3.70
N SER A 110 8.18 -12.05 3.09
CA SER A 110 9.23 -12.37 2.13
C SER A 110 8.65 -13.15 0.94
N PRO A 111 7.85 -12.48 0.06
CA PRO A 111 7.22 -13.15 -1.08
C PRO A 111 8.28 -13.58 -2.10
N LYS A 112 7.99 -14.62 -2.86
CA LYS A 112 8.78 -15.02 -4.03
C LYS A 112 8.63 -13.99 -5.14
N SER A 113 9.61 -13.90 -6.04
CA SER A 113 9.43 -13.18 -7.29
C SER A 113 8.42 -13.93 -8.16
N ALA A 114 7.38 -13.24 -8.62
CA ALA A 114 6.39 -13.80 -9.53
C ALA A 114 6.99 -14.16 -10.90
N TYR A 115 8.09 -13.49 -11.28
CA TYR A 115 8.77 -13.70 -12.56
C TYR A 115 9.60 -14.98 -12.63
N ASN A 116 9.88 -15.60 -11.47
CA ASN A 116 10.50 -16.93 -11.45
C ASN A 116 9.46 -18.01 -11.78
N ASN A 117 9.93 -19.11 -12.39
CA ASN A 117 9.07 -20.30 -12.55
C ASN A 117 8.93 -20.99 -11.20
N ASN A 118 7.80 -20.73 -10.50
CA ASN A 118 7.57 -21.21 -9.14
C ASN A 118 6.70 -22.47 -9.18
N SER A 119 7.25 -23.59 -8.73
CA SER A 119 6.50 -24.85 -8.57
C SER A 119 5.89 -24.98 -7.18
N PHE A 120 4.69 -25.50 -7.11
CA PHE A 120 3.95 -25.76 -5.87
C PHE A 120 2.90 -26.89 -6.06
N THR A 121 2.47 -27.48 -4.96
CA THR A 121 1.28 -28.33 -4.97
C THR A 121 0.06 -27.43 -4.92
N PHE A 122 -0.84 -27.59 -5.86
CA PHE A 122 -2.10 -26.88 -5.91
C PHE A 122 -3.18 -27.60 -5.10
N TYR A 123 -3.92 -26.83 -4.32
CA TYR A 123 -5.05 -27.28 -3.53
C TYR A 123 -6.29 -26.48 -3.91
N GLU A 124 -7.42 -27.17 -4.03
CA GLU A 124 -8.75 -26.61 -4.24
C GLU A 124 -9.66 -27.11 -3.13
N GLU A 125 -10.32 -26.21 -2.41
CA GLU A 125 -11.20 -26.54 -1.27
C GLU A 125 -10.56 -27.52 -0.25
N GLY A 126 -9.26 -27.39 -0.05
CA GLY A 126 -8.49 -28.22 0.88
C GLY A 126 -8.09 -29.61 0.36
N LYS A 127 -8.50 -29.99 -0.86
CA LYS A 127 -8.06 -31.22 -1.54
C LYS A 127 -6.81 -30.94 -2.37
N LYS A 128 -5.85 -31.88 -2.34
CA LYS A 128 -4.69 -31.84 -3.22
C LYS A 128 -5.13 -32.18 -4.64
N ILE A 129 -4.88 -31.28 -5.57
CA ILE A 129 -5.25 -31.44 -6.99
C ILE A 129 -4.08 -31.93 -7.81
N GLY A 130 -2.91 -31.29 -7.69
CA GLY A 130 -1.76 -31.68 -8.47
C GLY A 130 -0.54 -30.78 -8.27
N LYS A 131 0.48 -30.99 -9.11
CA LYS A 131 1.71 -30.19 -9.13
C LYS A 131 1.65 -29.19 -10.29
N ILE A 132 1.77 -27.92 -9.97
CA ILE A 132 1.71 -26.80 -10.94
C ILE A 132 2.98 -25.98 -10.82
N SER A 133 3.43 -25.39 -11.92
CA SER A 133 4.34 -24.24 -11.89
C SER A 133 3.69 -23.03 -12.57
N MET A 134 4.01 -21.85 -12.06
CA MET A 134 3.46 -20.60 -12.55
C MET A 134 4.56 -19.54 -12.61
N GLN A 135 4.61 -18.81 -13.70
CA GLN A 135 5.53 -17.72 -13.96
C GLN A 135 4.75 -16.51 -14.48
N LEU A 136 5.00 -15.34 -13.91
CA LEU A 136 4.53 -14.08 -14.44
C LEU A 136 5.47 -13.64 -15.57
N GLU A 137 5.00 -13.68 -16.82
CA GLU A 137 5.79 -13.27 -17.99
C GLU A 137 5.82 -11.75 -18.10
N SER A 138 4.67 -11.11 -17.92
CA SER A 138 4.58 -9.65 -17.90
C SER A 138 3.53 -9.16 -16.91
N PHE A 139 3.73 -7.93 -16.44
CA PHE A 139 2.81 -7.21 -15.58
C PHE A 139 2.80 -5.75 -15.97
N ALA A 140 1.60 -5.22 -16.18
CA ALA A 140 1.39 -3.79 -16.43
C ALA A 140 0.41 -3.20 -15.41
N SER A 141 0.63 -1.94 -15.05
CA SER A 141 -0.25 -1.12 -14.21
C SER A 141 -0.14 0.36 -14.60
N GLY A 142 -1.04 1.20 -14.12
CA GLY A 142 -1.02 2.64 -14.41
C GLY A 142 -1.17 2.97 -15.90
N ALA A 143 -0.31 3.82 -16.43
CA ALA A 143 -0.40 4.28 -17.82
C ALA A 143 -0.22 3.14 -18.85
N GLU A 144 0.58 2.14 -18.52
CA GLU A 144 0.84 1.01 -19.42
C GLU A 144 -0.39 0.09 -19.52
N SER A 145 -1.01 -0.25 -18.41
CA SER A 145 -2.26 -1.04 -18.43
C SER A 145 -3.43 -0.27 -19.05
N ALA A 146 -3.46 1.05 -18.91
CA ALA A 146 -4.45 1.89 -19.59
C ALA A 146 -4.29 1.86 -21.13
N LYS A 147 -3.07 1.76 -21.65
CA LYS A 147 -2.81 1.56 -23.08
C LYS A 147 -3.31 0.20 -23.55
N LEU A 148 -3.12 -0.85 -22.76
CA LEU A 148 -3.62 -2.20 -23.08
C LEU A 148 -5.17 -2.22 -23.07
N ALA A 149 -5.80 -1.59 -22.11
CA ALA A 149 -7.26 -1.52 -22.05
C ALA A 149 -7.88 -0.84 -23.30
N LYS A 150 -7.23 0.21 -23.81
CA LYS A 150 -7.70 0.95 -25.00
C LYS A 150 -7.60 0.15 -26.31
N LYS A 151 -6.89 -0.96 -26.36
CA LYS A 151 -6.83 -1.79 -27.57
C LYS A 151 -8.16 -2.38 -27.95
N ASN A 152 -9.02 -2.66 -26.98
CA ASN A 152 -10.38 -3.13 -27.19
C ASN A 152 -11.38 -2.13 -26.60
N SER A 153 -12.27 -1.61 -27.46
CA SER A 153 -13.26 -0.59 -27.08
C SER A 153 -14.32 -1.07 -26.08
N SER A 154 -14.48 -2.38 -25.93
CA SER A 154 -15.37 -2.99 -24.94
C SER A 154 -14.81 -2.96 -23.53
N ASN A 155 -13.52 -2.66 -23.33
CA ASN A 155 -12.93 -2.52 -22.01
C ASN A 155 -13.35 -1.19 -21.37
N LEU A 156 -13.65 -1.20 -20.07
CA LEU A 156 -13.92 0.01 -19.30
C LEU A 156 -12.70 0.93 -19.29
N VAL A 157 -12.95 2.22 -19.41
CA VAL A 157 -11.90 3.24 -19.21
C VAL A 157 -11.77 3.50 -17.70
N PRO A 158 -10.60 3.26 -17.09
CA PRO A 158 -10.41 3.51 -15.66
C PRO A 158 -10.62 4.97 -15.30
N LYS A 159 -11.31 5.25 -14.21
CA LYS A 159 -11.41 6.58 -13.61
C LYS A 159 -10.05 7.10 -13.16
N SER A 160 -9.96 8.39 -12.83
CA SER A 160 -8.69 9.04 -12.43
C SER A 160 -8.01 8.42 -11.21
N ASN A 161 -8.77 7.77 -10.32
CA ASN A 161 -8.30 7.07 -9.12
C ASN A 161 -8.19 5.55 -9.30
N GLU A 162 -8.45 5.01 -10.48
CA GLU A 162 -8.47 3.58 -10.79
C GLU A 162 -7.35 3.21 -11.77
N GLU A 163 -6.94 1.95 -11.75
CA GLU A 163 -6.00 1.36 -12.70
C GLU A 163 -6.30 -0.12 -12.89
N TYR A 164 -6.07 -0.63 -14.10
CA TYR A 164 -6.01 -2.06 -14.31
C TYR A 164 -4.67 -2.63 -13.83
N LEU A 165 -4.73 -3.82 -13.24
CA LEU A 165 -3.60 -4.70 -13.03
C LEU A 165 -3.69 -5.79 -14.08
N TYR A 166 -2.81 -5.72 -15.07
CA TYR A 166 -2.74 -6.69 -16.14
C TYR A 166 -1.64 -7.70 -15.85
N PHE A 167 -1.99 -8.97 -15.75
CA PHE A 167 -1.08 -10.09 -15.53
C PHE A 167 -1.09 -10.99 -16.77
N ARG A 168 0.09 -11.42 -17.22
CA ARG A 168 0.26 -12.48 -18.19
C ARG A 168 1.06 -13.59 -17.55
N PHE A 169 0.46 -14.77 -17.43
CA PHE A 169 1.04 -15.92 -16.76
C PHE A 169 1.32 -17.04 -17.75
N LYS A 170 2.45 -17.71 -17.56
CA LYS A 170 2.71 -19.05 -18.08
C LYS A 170 2.44 -20.05 -16.95
N ILE A 171 1.54 -21.01 -17.17
CA ILE A 171 1.13 -22.01 -16.19
C ILE A 171 1.37 -23.39 -16.78
N THR A 172 2.10 -24.24 -16.07
CA THR A 172 2.32 -25.63 -16.44
C THR A 172 1.71 -26.54 -15.37
N TYR A 173 0.84 -27.45 -15.76
CA TYR A 173 0.24 -28.46 -14.91
C TYR A 173 1.01 -29.78 -15.09
N HIS A 174 2.00 -30.03 -14.21
CA HIS A 174 2.92 -31.16 -14.35
C HIS A 174 2.25 -32.51 -14.12
N SER A 175 1.40 -32.61 -13.11
CA SER A 175 0.72 -33.85 -12.74
C SER A 175 -0.51 -33.58 -11.87
N GLY A 176 -1.55 -34.35 -12.08
CA GLY A 176 -2.80 -34.31 -11.34
C GLY A 176 -3.79 -35.33 -11.89
N THR A 177 -4.98 -35.41 -11.31
CA THR A 177 -5.99 -36.41 -11.63
C THR A 177 -7.16 -35.89 -12.45
N GLN A 178 -7.27 -34.57 -12.61
CA GLN A 178 -8.41 -33.92 -13.27
C GLN A 178 -7.99 -32.66 -14.03
N THR A 179 -8.76 -32.30 -15.05
CA THR A 179 -8.70 -30.99 -15.69
C THR A 179 -9.25 -29.94 -14.73
N ILE A 180 -8.58 -28.78 -14.65
CA ILE A 180 -8.95 -27.66 -13.79
C ILE A 180 -9.21 -26.40 -14.62
N LYS A 181 -9.93 -25.46 -14.07
CA LYS A 181 -10.00 -24.11 -14.63
C LYS A 181 -8.76 -23.33 -14.19
N ALA A 182 -8.06 -22.69 -15.13
CA ALA A 182 -6.84 -21.95 -14.80
C ALA A 182 -7.08 -20.84 -13.77
N LYS A 183 -8.29 -20.25 -13.75
CA LYS A 183 -8.70 -19.26 -12.75
C LYS A 183 -8.63 -19.76 -11.30
N ASP A 184 -8.81 -21.05 -11.07
CA ASP A 184 -8.84 -21.61 -9.72
C ASP A 184 -7.43 -21.68 -9.13
N VAL A 185 -6.39 -21.77 -9.99
CA VAL A 185 -4.98 -21.63 -9.58
C VAL A 185 -4.69 -20.23 -9.05
N PHE A 186 -5.23 -19.21 -9.73
CA PHE A 186 -5.07 -17.81 -9.34
C PHE A 186 -6.44 -17.21 -9.02
N ASN A 187 -6.93 -17.50 -7.83
CA ASN A 187 -8.18 -16.91 -7.36
C ASN A 187 -7.99 -15.40 -7.07
N TYR A 188 -8.03 -14.60 -8.14
CA TYR A 188 -7.76 -13.15 -8.13
C TYR A 188 -8.76 -12.34 -7.30
N TYR A 189 -9.97 -12.85 -7.08
CA TYR A 189 -10.99 -12.10 -6.33
C TYR A 189 -10.59 -11.81 -4.89
N TYR A 190 -9.83 -12.72 -4.27
CA TYR A 190 -9.50 -12.64 -2.85
C TYR A 190 -8.00 -12.63 -2.57
N ASN A 191 -7.16 -12.70 -3.61
CA ASN A 191 -5.76 -13.05 -3.43
C ASN A 191 -4.77 -11.99 -3.95
N ILE A 192 -5.24 -10.79 -4.34
CA ILE A 192 -4.37 -9.66 -4.73
C ILE A 192 -4.32 -8.63 -3.60
N PHE A 193 -3.12 -8.13 -3.32
CA PHE A 193 -2.82 -7.20 -2.24
C PHE A 193 -1.86 -6.11 -2.71
N GLY A 194 -1.89 -4.96 -2.03
CA GLY A 194 -0.92 -3.89 -2.25
C GLY A 194 0.50 -4.25 -1.76
N ALA A 195 1.43 -3.33 -1.95
CA ALA A 195 2.86 -3.50 -1.73
C ALA A 195 3.28 -4.06 -0.37
N ASN A 196 2.53 -3.80 0.68
CA ASN A 196 2.80 -4.28 2.05
C ASN A 196 2.08 -5.60 2.37
N SER A 197 1.40 -6.20 1.41
CA SER A 197 0.60 -7.42 1.56
C SER A 197 -0.49 -7.35 2.64
N THR A 198 -0.90 -6.15 3.04
CA THR A 198 -1.92 -5.93 4.10
C THR A 198 -3.25 -5.48 3.54
N LYS A 199 -3.25 -4.60 2.53
CA LYS A 199 -4.48 -4.15 1.90
C LYS A 199 -4.84 -5.09 0.76
N GLN A 200 -5.89 -5.86 0.94
CA GLN A 200 -6.52 -6.62 -0.12
C GLN A 200 -7.13 -5.68 -1.15
N MET A 201 -6.98 -6.00 -2.42
CA MET A 201 -7.55 -5.24 -3.52
C MET A 201 -8.93 -5.79 -3.84
N THR A 202 -9.89 -4.90 -4.09
CA THR A 202 -11.23 -5.25 -4.58
C THR A 202 -11.22 -5.08 -6.08
N ASN A 203 -11.68 -6.07 -6.82
CA ASN A 203 -11.91 -5.95 -8.26
C ASN A 203 -13.17 -5.10 -8.49
N LEU A 204 -13.04 -4.06 -9.30
CA LEU A 204 -14.10 -3.09 -9.62
C LEU A 204 -14.74 -3.36 -10.99
N ASP A 205 -14.18 -4.30 -11.76
CA ASP A 205 -14.65 -4.68 -13.08
C ASP A 205 -14.55 -6.20 -13.26
N TRP A 206 -15.56 -6.80 -13.87
CA TRP A 206 -15.69 -8.24 -14.06
C TRP A 206 -15.32 -8.70 -15.47
N GLY A 207 -15.15 -7.77 -16.41
CA GLY A 207 -14.86 -8.05 -17.79
C GLY A 207 -13.60 -7.33 -18.28
N PHE A 208 -12.74 -8.03 -18.98
CA PHE A 208 -11.63 -7.44 -19.72
C PHE A 208 -11.38 -8.32 -20.95
N PHE A 209 -11.38 -7.69 -22.12
CA PHE A 209 -11.16 -8.37 -23.38
C PHE A 209 -9.70 -8.27 -23.76
N PHE A 210 -9.06 -9.43 -23.92
CA PHE A 210 -7.69 -9.57 -24.36
C PHE A 210 -7.67 -9.74 -25.88
N GLU A 211 -6.60 -9.27 -26.52
CA GLU A 211 -6.40 -9.45 -27.96
C GLU A 211 -5.26 -10.42 -28.26
N ASP A 212 -4.40 -10.69 -27.30
CA ASP A 212 -3.15 -11.42 -27.49
C ASP A 212 -3.04 -12.71 -26.66
N VAL A 213 -3.95 -12.94 -25.73
CA VAL A 213 -3.98 -14.14 -24.87
C VAL A 213 -5.40 -14.48 -24.45
N ASP A 214 -5.62 -15.75 -24.12
CA ASP A 214 -6.87 -16.19 -23.54
C ASP A 214 -7.06 -15.63 -22.11
N ASP A 215 -8.31 -15.30 -21.76
CA ASP A 215 -8.64 -14.93 -20.39
C ASP A 215 -8.46 -16.15 -19.47
N LEU A 216 -7.69 -15.99 -18.43
CA LEU A 216 -7.45 -17.00 -17.41
C LEU A 216 -8.78 -17.60 -16.86
N GLY A 217 -9.86 -16.83 -16.88
CA GLY A 217 -11.19 -17.26 -16.45
C GLY A 217 -11.82 -18.34 -17.32
N GLN A 218 -11.43 -18.42 -18.59
CA GLN A 218 -12.05 -19.31 -19.60
C GLN A 218 -11.22 -20.57 -19.89
N VAL A 219 -9.92 -20.54 -19.57
CA VAL A 219 -9.00 -21.61 -19.96
C VAL A 219 -9.11 -22.81 -19.06
N LEU A 220 -9.19 -24.00 -19.69
CA LEU A 220 -9.05 -25.29 -19.06
C LEU A 220 -7.61 -25.77 -19.13
N LEU A 221 -7.14 -26.39 -18.06
CA LEU A 221 -5.75 -26.86 -17.93
C LEU A 221 -5.75 -28.32 -17.50
N SER A 222 -5.30 -29.19 -18.38
CA SER A 222 -5.16 -30.64 -18.13
C SER A 222 -3.74 -31.00 -17.69
N PRO A 223 -3.54 -32.09 -16.94
CA PRO A 223 -2.23 -32.60 -16.58
C PRO A 223 -1.33 -32.79 -17.80
N GLY A 224 -0.07 -32.37 -17.71
CA GLY A 224 0.90 -32.38 -18.80
C GLY A 224 0.93 -31.11 -19.65
N ASN A 225 -0.09 -30.26 -19.60
CA ASN A 225 -0.21 -29.09 -20.46
C ASN A 225 0.44 -27.84 -19.87
N THR A 226 0.85 -26.96 -20.79
CA THR A 226 1.31 -25.59 -20.50
C THR A 226 0.45 -24.62 -21.27
N ILE A 227 0.02 -23.55 -20.60
CA ILE A 227 -0.76 -22.47 -21.20
C ILE A 227 -0.10 -21.12 -20.91
N THR A 228 -0.34 -20.14 -21.77
CA THR A 228 -0.15 -18.73 -21.50
C THR A 228 -1.51 -18.06 -21.50
N CYS A 229 -1.83 -17.35 -20.42
CA CYS A 229 -3.13 -16.70 -20.25
C CYS A 229 -2.98 -15.35 -19.56
N GLY A 230 -3.97 -14.49 -19.76
CA GLY A 230 -4.04 -13.16 -19.17
C GLY A 230 -5.08 -13.04 -18.07
N LYS A 231 -4.85 -12.12 -17.15
CA LYS A 231 -5.88 -11.63 -16.24
C LYS A 231 -5.70 -10.15 -15.99
N ALA A 232 -6.79 -9.42 -16.12
CA ALA A 232 -6.85 -8.03 -15.71
C ALA A 232 -7.85 -7.87 -14.56
N VAL A 233 -7.55 -6.98 -13.63
CA VAL A 233 -8.43 -6.57 -12.55
C VAL A 233 -8.37 -5.05 -12.41
N LEU A 234 -9.53 -4.42 -12.34
CA LEU A 234 -9.65 -2.98 -12.10
C LEU A 234 -9.62 -2.72 -10.60
N VAL A 235 -8.71 -1.86 -10.15
CA VAL A 235 -8.53 -1.56 -8.73
C VAL A 235 -8.29 -0.08 -8.50
N ASN A 236 -8.47 0.38 -7.26
CA ASN A 236 -8.00 1.71 -6.86
C ASN A 236 -6.48 1.77 -6.91
N LYS A 237 -5.91 2.80 -7.57
CA LYS A 237 -4.47 2.95 -7.77
C LYS A 237 -3.70 3.44 -6.55
N GLY A 238 -2.38 3.33 -6.63
CA GLY A 238 -1.45 3.84 -5.62
C GLY A 238 -0.99 2.80 -4.60
N PHE A 239 -1.17 1.52 -4.89
CA PHE A 239 -0.78 0.40 -4.02
C PHE A 239 0.35 -0.45 -4.58
N ALA A 240 0.90 -0.10 -5.75
CA ALA A 240 2.02 -0.81 -6.38
C ALA A 240 3.32 -0.79 -5.53
N PRO A 241 4.23 -1.79 -5.67
CA PRO A 241 4.03 -3.03 -6.41
C PRO A 241 2.98 -3.91 -5.74
N TYR A 242 2.36 -4.79 -6.51
CA TYR A 242 1.32 -5.67 -6.00
C TYR A 242 1.89 -7.00 -5.56
N THR A 243 1.22 -7.65 -4.60
CA THR A 243 1.49 -9.02 -4.19
C THR A 243 0.24 -9.85 -4.37
N TYR A 244 0.44 -11.14 -4.63
CA TYR A 244 -0.65 -12.11 -4.64
C TYR A 244 -0.24 -13.37 -3.89
N ARG A 245 -1.22 -14.17 -3.51
CA ARG A 245 -0.99 -15.46 -2.86
C ARG A 245 -1.71 -16.57 -3.62
N ILE A 246 -1.15 -17.76 -3.56
CA ILE A 246 -1.74 -19.00 -4.10
C ILE A 246 -1.85 -20.01 -2.96
N GLN A 247 -2.95 -20.74 -2.92
CA GLN A 247 -3.14 -21.80 -1.94
C GLN A 247 -2.25 -22.99 -2.27
N THR A 248 -1.35 -23.34 -1.36
CA THR A 248 -0.35 -24.40 -1.52
C THR A 248 -0.46 -25.48 -0.44
N GLY A 249 -1.57 -25.51 0.28
CA GLY A 249 -1.93 -26.49 1.30
C GLY A 249 -3.32 -26.19 1.87
N LYS A 250 -3.84 -27.06 2.74
CA LYS A 250 -5.21 -26.95 3.27
C LYS A 250 -5.53 -25.54 3.79
N ASN A 251 -4.59 -24.92 4.53
CA ASN A 251 -4.73 -23.55 5.08
C ASN A 251 -3.43 -22.75 4.91
N THR A 252 -2.59 -23.11 3.95
CA THR A 252 -1.31 -22.44 3.71
C THR A 252 -1.28 -21.78 2.35
N TYR A 253 -0.54 -20.67 2.28
CA TYR A 253 -0.41 -19.87 1.06
C TYR A 253 1.04 -19.54 0.78
N SER A 254 1.44 -19.64 -0.48
CA SER A 254 2.66 -19.02 -0.99
C SER A 254 2.37 -17.64 -1.52
N TRP A 255 3.24 -16.68 -1.18
CA TRP A 255 3.12 -15.27 -1.56
C TRP A 255 4.11 -14.90 -2.64
N PHE A 256 3.64 -14.12 -3.61
CA PHE A 256 4.40 -13.67 -4.76
C PHE A 256 4.30 -12.15 -4.91
N THR A 257 5.30 -11.52 -5.54
CA THR A 257 5.28 -10.08 -5.80
C THR A 257 5.59 -9.77 -7.26
N THR A 258 4.92 -8.73 -7.78
CA THR A 258 5.20 -8.15 -9.09
C THR A 258 6.38 -7.17 -9.07
N ALA A 259 7.04 -6.96 -7.94
CA ALA A 259 8.28 -6.20 -7.86
C ALA A 259 9.41 -6.93 -8.59
N ARG A 260 10.15 -6.21 -9.43
CA ARG A 260 11.38 -6.67 -10.09
C ARG A 260 12.62 -6.31 -9.28
#